data_d47f2bb31589e6095f8d3c017eb4e30d
#
_entry.id   d47f2bb31589e6095f8d3c017eb4e30d
#
_cell.length_a   1.000
_cell.length_b   1.000
_cell.length_c   1.000
_cell.angle_alpha   90.00
_cell.angle_beta   90.00
_cell.angle_gamma   90.00
#
_symmetry.space_group_name_H-M   'P 1'
#
loop_
_entity.id
_entity.type
_entity.pdbx_description
1 polymer ?
#
loop_
_entity_poly.entity_id
_entity_poly.type
_entity_poly.pdbx_seq_one_letter_code
_entity_poly.pdbx_strand_id
1 'polypeptide(L)'
;MSSSGSSSFLRRVLLADAAISGVTGLVLALDAGGLEGMLGAPAAFLRYAGLSLLPFAALVAAVAGRERPSHPGVWAVIGLNAAWVVASGVVALGGGFGLTALGLAFMVGQAIAVAGLAELQYVGLRKAAAATA
;
A
#
# COMPACT_ATOMS: atom_id res chain seq x y z
N MET A 1 22.48 -2.11 -19.00
CA MET A 1 21.42 -1.24 -19.53
C MET A 1 20.04 -1.70 -19.08
N SER A 2 19.61 -2.90 -19.48
CA SER A 2 18.28 -3.41 -19.11
C SER A 2 18.12 -3.60 -17.60
N SER A 3 19.16 -4.06 -16.88
CA SER A 3 19.08 -4.21 -15.43
C SER A 3 18.87 -2.88 -14.71
N SER A 4 19.54 -1.84 -15.18
CA SER A 4 19.41 -0.49 -14.65
C SER A 4 17.99 0.06 -14.87
N GLY A 5 17.43 -0.12 -16.07
CA GLY A 5 16.07 0.31 -16.40
C GLY A 5 15.02 -0.47 -15.60
N SER A 6 15.20 -1.78 -15.45
CA SER A 6 14.30 -2.64 -14.70
C SER A 6 14.29 -2.30 -13.21
N SER A 7 15.47 -2.03 -12.63
CA SER A 7 15.60 -1.60 -11.24
C SER A 7 14.98 -0.22 -11.04
N SER A 8 15.12 0.67 -12.02
CA SER A 8 14.54 2.00 -11.98
C SER A 8 13.00 1.94 -11.99
N PHE A 9 12.41 1.08 -12.81
CA PHE A 9 10.96 0.86 -12.83
C PHE A 9 10.47 0.38 -11.47
N LEU A 10 11.12 -0.64 -10.93
CA LEU A 10 10.75 -1.20 -9.61
C LEU A 10 10.86 -0.15 -8.52
N ARG A 11 11.95 0.63 -8.51
CA ARG A 11 12.12 1.69 -7.52
C ARG A 11 11.04 2.76 -7.62
N ARG A 12 10.65 3.14 -8.82
CA ARG A 12 9.58 4.12 -9.02
C ARG A 12 8.24 3.63 -8.48
N VAL A 13 7.93 2.36 -8.71
CA VAL A 13 6.70 1.76 -8.19
C VAL A 13 6.74 1.73 -6.65
N LEU A 14 7.87 1.34 -6.08
CA LEU A 14 8.04 1.33 -4.62
C LEU A 14 7.94 2.74 -4.04
N LEU A 15 8.55 3.73 -4.67
CA LEU A 15 8.46 5.12 -4.21
C LEU A 15 7.04 5.65 -4.28
N ALA A 16 6.29 5.30 -5.33
CA ALA A 16 4.88 5.66 -5.42
C ALA A 16 4.08 5.02 -4.28
N ASP A 17 4.33 3.76 -3.99
CA ASP A 17 3.70 3.06 -2.88
C ASP A 17 4.02 3.74 -1.55
N ALA A 18 5.29 4.07 -1.31
CA ALA A 18 5.70 4.75 -0.09
C ALA A 18 5.01 6.10 0.06
N ALA A 19 4.93 6.88 -1.02
CA ALA A 19 4.28 8.20 -1.00
C ALA A 19 2.77 8.08 -0.74
N ILE A 20 2.09 7.19 -1.43
CA ILE A 20 0.65 6.97 -1.27
C ILE A 20 0.35 6.48 0.14
N SER A 21 1.11 5.49 0.62
CA SER A 21 0.91 4.92 1.95
C SER A 21 1.22 5.94 3.04
N GLY A 22 2.27 6.74 2.87
CA GLY A 22 2.65 7.76 3.84
C GLY A 22 1.60 8.87 3.95
N VAL A 23 1.14 9.39 2.82
CA VAL A 23 0.11 10.44 2.80
C VAL A 23 -1.21 9.90 3.35
N THR A 24 -1.64 8.73 2.90
CA THR A 24 -2.86 8.10 3.39
C THR A 24 -2.76 7.85 4.89
N GLY A 25 -1.63 7.33 5.35
CA GLY A 25 -1.40 7.08 6.77
C GLY A 25 -1.51 8.33 7.61
N LEU A 26 -0.92 9.44 7.16
CA LEU A 26 -0.99 10.72 7.86
C LEU A 26 -2.43 11.25 7.92
N VAL A 27 -3.15 11.20 6.81
CA VAL A 27 -4.53 11.68 6.76
C VAL A 27 -5.41 10.86 7.70
N LEU A 28 -5.31 9.55 7.67
CA LEU A 28 -6.10 8.68 8.53
C LEU A 28 -5.75 8.86 10.01
N ALA A 29 -4.46 9.00 10.32
CA ALA A 29 -4.03 9.16 11.71
C ALA A 29 -4.42 10.51 12.28
N LEU A 30 -4.30 11.58 11.50
CA LEU A 30 -4.53 12.95 11.98
C LEU A 30 -5.99 13.39 11.91
N ASP A 31 -6.77 12.88 10.96
CA ASP A 31 -8.16 13.31 10.75
C ASP A 31 -9.16 12.15 10.90
N ALA A 32 -8.83 11.16 11.72
CA ALA A 32 -9.71 10.01 11.93
C ALA A 32 -11.11 10.42 12.41
N GLY A 33 -11.19 11.39 13.30
CA GLY A 33 -12.48 11.88 13.83
C GLY A 33 -13.35 12.51 12.75
N GLY A 34 -12.76 13.33 11.89
CA GLY A 34 -13.49 13.95 10.78
C GLY A 34 -13.93 12.92 9.74
N LEU A 35 -13.08 11.95 9.47
CA LEU A 35 -13.36 10.92 8.47
C LEU A 35 -14.40 9.90 8.93
N GLU A 36 -14.55 9.69 10.25
CA GLU A 36 -15.54 8.74 10.78
C GLU A 36 -16.95 9.04 10.28
N GLY A 37 -17.36 10.30 10.35
CA GLY A 37 -18.68 10.70 9.91
C GLY A 37 -18.88 10.53 8.41
N MET A 38 -17.83 10.76 7.64
CA MET A 38 -17.90 10.66 6.17
C MET A 38 -17.89 9.22 5.68
N LEU A 39 -17.09 8.37 6.31
CA LEU A 39 -16.84 7.02 5.82
C LEU A 39 -17.65 5.94 6.53
N GLY A 40 -18.12 6.23 7.75
CA GLY A 40 -18.87 5.25 8.53
C GLY A 40 -17.99 4.19 9.20
N ALA A 41 -16.67 4.38 9.19
CA ALA A 41 -15.74 3.51 9.91
C ALA A 41 -15.36 4.20 11.24
N PRO A 42 -15.21 3.43 12.34
CA PRO A 42 -14.87 4.04 13.63
C PRO A 42 -13.53 4.80 13.57
N ALA A 43 -13.48 5.96 14.25
CA ALA A 43 -12.26 6.77 14.29
C ALA A 43 -11.06 5.97 14.80
N ALA A 44 -11.26 5.10 15.79
CA ALA A 44 -10.17 4.25 16.31
C ALA A 44 -9.63 3.35 15.23
N PHE A 45 -10.50 2.72 14.43
CA PHE A 45 -10.07 1.85 13.32
C PHE A 45 -9.27 2.65 12.30
N LEU A 46 -9.78 3.82 11.90
CA LEU A 46 -9.09 4.67 10.91
C LEU A 46 -7.73 5.13 11.41
N ARG A 47 -7.65 5.49 12.69
CA ARG A 47 -6.39 5.93 13.30
C ARG A 47 -5.37 4.81 13.34
N TYR A 48 -5.77 3.61 13.77
CA TYR A 48 -4.85 2.46 13.81
C TYR A 48 -4.41 2.05 12.40
N ALA A 49 -5.32 2.08 11.43
CA ALA A 49 -4.98 1.82 10.04
C ALA A 49 -3.92 2.82 9.54
N GLY A 50 -4.14 4.11 9.82
CA GLY A 50 -3.18 5.16 9.45
C GLY A 50 -1.84 4.99 10.12
N LEU A 51 -1.84 4.72 11.43
CA LEU A 51 -0.60 4.49 12.18
C LEU A 51 0.15 3.25 11.68
N SER A 52 -0.56 2.23 11.19
CA SER A 52 0.06 1.04 10.61
C SER A 52 0.70 1.34 9.25
N LEU A 53 0.11 2.25 8.47
CA LEU A 53 0.64 2.63 7.17
C LEU A 53 1.95 3.40 7.27
N LEU A 54 2.19 4.12 8.34
CA LEU A 54 3.40 4.92 8.48
C LEU A 54 4.67 4.08 8.56
N PRO A 55 4.78 3.07 9.44
CA PRO A 55 5.95 2.19 9.42
C PRO A 55 6.05 1.38 8.13
N PHE A 56 4.91 1.01 7.53
CA PHE A 56 4.92 0.34 6.23
C PHE A 56 5.53 1.25 5.16
N ALA A 57 5.11 2.52 5.10
CA ALA A 57 5.68 3.50 4.16
C ALA A 57 7.19 3.66 4.38
N ALA A 58 7.64 3.68 5.62
CA ALA A 58 9.07 3.75 5.95
C ALA A 58 9.81 2.50 5.45
N LEU A 59 9.23 1.32 5.61
CA LEU A 59 9.80 0.08 5.09
C LEU A 59 9.94 0.14 3.57
N VAL A 60 8.88 0.54 2.89
CA VAL A 60 8.87 0.62 1.42
C VAL A 60 9.91 1.63 0.94
N ALA A 61 9.98 2.79 1.60
CA ALA A 61 10.97 3.81 1.27
C ALA A 61 12.41 3.30 1.49
N ALA A 62 12.64 2.53 2.54
CA ALA A 62 13.96 1.94 2.80
C ALA A 62 14.32 0.92 1.71
N VAL A 63 13.38 0.09 1.29
CA VAL A 63 13.61 -0.86 0.21
C VAL A 63 13.89 -0.13 -1.10
N ALA A 64 13.13 0.94 -1.39
CA ALA A 64 13.30 1.74 -2.60
C ALA A 64 14.58 2.56 -2.60
N GLY A 65 15.13 2.85 -1.42
CA GLY A 65 16.32 3.68 -1.28
C GLY A 65 17.60 3.05 -1.79
N ARG A 66 17.61 1.75 -2.03
CA ARG A 66 18.76 1.05 -2.59
C ARG A 66 18.74 1.14 -4.11
N GLU A 67 19.91 1.20 -4.73
CA GLU A 67 20.02 1.18 -6.19
C GLU A 67 19.34 -0.05 -6.78
N ARG A 68 19.52 -1.18 -6.12
CA ARG A 68 18.85 -2.44 -6.48
C ARG A 68 18.09 -2.90 -5.25
N PRO A 69 16.75 -2.74 -5.24
CA PRO A 69 15.95 -3.20 -4.12
C PRO A 69 16.17 -4.69 -3.85
N SER A 70 16.31 -5.06 -2.58
CA SER A 70 16.57 -6.45 -2.22
C SER A 70 15.36 -7.32 -2.54
N HIS A 71 15.61 -8.52 -3.04
CA HIS A 71 14.56 -9.48 -3.37
C HIS A 71 13.63 -9.77 -2.18
N PRO A 72 14.18 -10.12 -0.99
CA PRO A 72 13.34 -10.35 0.18
C PRO A 72 12.56 -9.10 0.61
N GLY A 73 13.17 -7.92 0.50
CA GLY A 73 12.51 -6.66 0.84
C GLY A 73 11.30 -6.39 -0.03
N VAL A 74 11.42 -6.59 -1.33
CA VAL A 74 10.31 -6.40 -2.26
C VAL A 74 9.21 -7.44 -2.00
N TRP A 75 9.57 -8.70 -1.75
CA TRP A 75 8.58 -9.73 -1.41
C TRP A 75 7.84 -9.40 -0.12
N ALA A 76 8.53 -8.83 0.88
CA ALA A 76 7.88 -8.37 2.11
C ALA A 76 6.84 -7.29 1.81
N VAL A 77 7.17 -6.33 0.95
CA VAL A 77 6.25 -5.26 0.55
C VAL A 77 5.05 -5.84 -0.19
N ILE A 78 5.28 -6.73 -1.14
CA ILE A 78 4.20 -7.38 -1.91
C ILE A 78 3.28 -8.16 -0.95
N GLY A 79 3.85 -8.92 -0.04
CA GLY A 79 3.07 -9.70 0.92
C GLY A 79 2.23 -8.83 1.83
N LEU A 80 2.78 -7.73 2.33
CA LEU A 80 2.05 -6.79 3.18
C LEU A 80 0.93 -6.09 2.40
N ASN A 81 1.20 -5.70 1.15
CA ASN A 81 0.17 -5.13 0.29
C ASN A 81 -0.96 -6.14 0.03
N ALA A 82 -0.63 -7.40 -0.24
CA ALA A 82 -1.63 -8.45 -0.43
C ALA A 82 -2.47 -8.67 0.83
N ALA A 83 -1.84 -8.69 2.00
CA ALA A 83 -2.54 -8.82 3.27
C ALA A 83 -3.48 -7.65 3.51
N TRP A 84 -3.05 -6.44 3.15
CA TRP A 84 -3.88 -5.24 3.27
C TRP A 84 -5.12 -5.33 2.36
N VAL A 85 -4.95 -5.81 1.13
CA VAL A 85 -6.06 -5.99 0.18
C VAL A 85 -7.08 -6.99 0.73
N VAL A 86 -6.60 -8.12 1.26
CA VAL A 86 -7.48 -9.13 1.86
C VAL A 86 -8.23 -8.56 3.05
N ALA A 87 -7.52 -7.87 3.95
CA ALA A 87 -8.13 -7.25 5.12
C ALA A 87 -9.17 -6.21 4.72
N SER A 88 -8.87 -5.41 3.69
CA SER A 88 -9.81 -4.41 3.16
C SER A 88 -11.07 -5.06 2.62
N GLY A 89 -10.94 -6.17 1.90
CA GLY A 89 -12.07 -6.95 1.41
C GLY A 89 -12.94 -7.49 2.54
N VAL A 90 -12.33 -8.00 3.59
CA VAL A 90 -13.05 -8.51 4.77
C VAL A 90 -13.85 -7.38 5.42
N VAL A 91 -13.27 -6.21 5.59
CA VAL A 91 -13.95 -5.06 6.16
C VAL A 91 -15.10 -4.58 5.26
N ALA A 92 -14.85 -4.49 3.95
CA ALA A 92 -15.85 -4.01 3.00
C ALA A 92 -17.06 -4.96 2.91
N LEU A 93 -16.80 -6.26 2.89
CA LEU A 93 -17.87 -7.27 2.71
C LEU A 93 -18.49 -7.72 4.02
N GLY A 94 -17.79 -7.53 5.13
CA GLY A 94 -18.24 -7.99 6.44
C GLY A 94 -19.40 -7.20 7.04
N GLY A 95 -19.60 -5.95 6.61
CA GLY A 95 -20.71 -5.11 7.06
C GLY A 95 -20.65 -4.71 8.53
N GLY A 96 -19.53 -4.93 9.21
CA GLY A 96 -19.42 -4.72 10.65
C GLY A 96 -19.39 -3.27 11.10
N PHE A 97 -18.98 -2.34 10.22
CA PHE A 97 -18.84 -0.93 10.58
C PHE A 97 -19.97 -0.03 10.12
N GLY A 98 -20.87 -0.52 9.28
CA GLY A 98 -21.91 0.35 8.72
C GLY A 98 -21.34 1.43 7.81
N LEU A 99 -20.44 1.06 6.91
CA LEU A 99 -19.79 1.99 5.98
C LEU A 99 -20.84 2.75 5.16
N THR A 100 -20.60 4.06 4.97
CA THR A 100 -21.37 4.85 4.02
C THR A 100 -21.02 4.44 2.59
N ALA A 101 -21.81 4.92 1.61
CA ALA A 101 -21.46 4.69 0.19
C ALA A 101 -20.05 5.22 -0.12
N LEU A 102 -19.70 6.39 0.42
CA LEU A 102 -18.36 6.96 0.26
C LEU A 102 -17.30 6.08 0.93
N GLY A 103 -17.60 5.58 2.13
CA GLY A 103 -16.68 4.69 2.86
C GLY A 103 -16.44 3.39 2.10
N LEU A 104 -17.49 2.80 1.55
CA LEU A 104 -17.37 1.59 0.76
C LEU A 104 -16.57 1.84 -0.52
N ALA A 105 -16.85 2.95 -1.22
CA ALA A 105 -16.12 3.33 -2.42
C ALA A 105 -14.63 3.55 -2.13
N PHE A 106 -14.31 4.21 -1.01
CA PHE A 106 -12.94 4.41 -0.58
C PHE A 106 -12.25 3.06 -0.27
N MET A 107 -12.94 2.19 0.46
CA MET A 107 -12.39 0.90 0.87
C MET A 107 -12.08 0.02 -0.35
N VAL A 108 -13.00 -0.06 -1.31
CA VAL A 108 -12.82 -0.84 -2.53
C VAL A 108 -11.78 -0.19 -3.44
N GLY A 109 -11.87 1.13 -3.63
CA GLY A 109 -10.97 1.87 -4.51
C GLY A 109 -9.51 1.77 -4.07
N GLN A 110 -9.25 1.95 -2.78
CA GLN A 110 -7.88 1.84 -2.27
C GLN A 110 -7.36 0.40 -2.33
N ALA A 111 -8.23 -0.60 -2.13
CA ALA A 111 -7.82 -2.00 -2.26
C ALA A 111 -7.40 -2.32 -3.69
N ILE A 112 -8.15 -1.82 -4.67
CA ILE A 112 -7.81 -1.99 -6.09
C ILE A 112 -6.47 -1.32 -6.39
N ALA A 113 -6.26 -0.11 -5.89
CA ALA A 113 -5.00 0.62 -6.09
C ALA A 113 -3.82 -0.13 -5.47
N VAL A 114 -3.98 -0.65 -4.26
CA VAL A 114 -2.92 -1.41 -3.58
C VAL A 114 -2.64 -2.72 -4.31
N ALA A 115 -3.68 -3.41 -4.78
CA ALA A 115 -3.51 -4.62 -5.59
C ALA A 115 -2.72 -4.32 -6.87
N GLY A 116 -3.01 -3.20 -7.52
CA GLY A 116 -2.28 -2.75 -8.70
C GLY A 116 -0.81 -2.48 -8.39
N LEU A 117 -0.52 -1.83 -7.27
CA LEU A 117 0.85 -1.60 -6.83
C LEU A 117 1.59 -2.92 -6.58
N ALA A 118 0.93 -3.86 -5.90
CA ALA A 118 1.53 -5.18 -5.65
C ALA A 118 1.85 -5.91 -6.96
N GLU A 119 0.96 -5.85 -7.93
CA GLU A 119 1.20 -6.45 -9.26
C GLU A 119 2.37 -5.79 -9.97
N LEU A 120 2.44 -4.46 -9.96
CA LEU A 120 3.53 -3.72 -10.58
C LEU A 120 4.87 -4.01 -9.88
N GLN A 121 4.86 -4.16 -8.56
CA GLN A 121 6.04 -4.53 -7.80
C GLN A 121 6.51 -5.94 -8.19
N TYR A 122 5.59 -6.87 -8.34
CA TYR A 122 5.89 -8.23 -8.76
C TYR A 122 6.48 -8.25 -10.18
N VAL A 123 5.85 -7.54 -11.12
CA VAL A 123 6.34 -7.43 -12.50
C VAL A 123 7.73 -6.78 -12.52
N GLY A 124 7.90 -5.70 -11.76
CA GLY A 124 9.18 -5.01 -11.67
C GLY A 124 10.27 -5.90 -11.09
N LEU A 125 9.93 -6.69 -10.06
CA LEU A 125 10.86 -7.62 -9.46
C LEU A 125 11.29 -8.72 -10.47
N ARG A 126 10.34 -9.24 -11.20
CA ARG A 126 10.62 -10.26 -12.23
C ARG A 126 11.50 -9.70 -13.35
N LYS A 127 11.21 -8.48 -13.79
CA LYS A 127 12.03 -7.82 -14.82
C LYS A 127 13.46 -7.59 -14.34
N ALA A 128 13.59 -7.13 -13.09
CA ALA A 128 14.91 -6.90 -12.50
C ALA A 128 15.70 -8.20 -12.37
N ALA A 129 15.06 -9.29 -11.93
CA ALA A 129 15.68 -10.59 -11.81
C ALA A 129 16.11 -11.15 -13.18
N ALA A 130 15.23 -11.03 -14.19
CA ALA A 130 15.53 -11.49 -15.54
C ALA A 130 16.70 -10.71 -16.17
N ALA A 131 16.78 -9.40 -15.89
CA ALA A 131 17.84 -8.55 -16.42
C ALA A 131 19.22 -8.87 -15.83
N THR A 132 19.27 -9.50 -14.64
CA THR A 132 20.52 -9.86 -13.97
C THR A 132 20.90 -11.34 -14.15
N ALA A 133 20.02 -12.11 -14.76
CA ALA A 133 20.24 -13.55 -14.96
C ALA A 133 21.25 -13.87 -16.08
#